data_758b625686a7adaaa7fb432ee35f7a7a
#
_entry.id   758b625686a7adaaa7fb432ee35f7a7a
#
_cell.length_a   1.000
_cell.length_b   1.000
_cell.length_c   1.000
_cell.angle_alpha   90.00
_cell.angle_beta   90.00
_cell.angle_gamma   90.00
#
_symmetry.space_group_name_H-M   'P 1'
#
loop_
_entity.id
_entity.type
_entity.pdbx_description
1 polymer ?
#
loop_
_entity_poly.entity_id
_entity_poly.type
_entity_poly.pdbx_seq_one_letter_code
_entity_poly.pdbx_strand_id
1 'polypeptide(L)'
;QAEWVRLRSVERPDGTRGGWAEDLVQEWSEVRNRARRQNKIVHVGLVFGIVVEKNHELDINDKKRKYKCRAVYQGNQVRDQDGNWAIFQELGSNPATMEGARAADAFGLFPGHDVEQSDAEQAYTQAWLGGTETWVRLPRDQWPQSWIDADMKDPVCPLYIALYGHPDSGTDWERHADAHVTSQGFVPVDGWPSCYYHPVHDLPLVFYVDDFKL
;
A
#
# COMPACT_ATOMS: atom_id res chain seq x y z
N GLN A 1 10.41 15.29 -0.92
CA GLN A 1 11.58 14.59 -0.35
C GLN A 1 11.19 13.75 0.90
N ALA A 2 10.41 14.30 1.87
CA ALA A 2 10.08 13.59 3.10
C ALA A 2 9.41 12.21 2.86
N GLU A 3 8.50 12.12 1.90
CA GLU A 3 7.82 10.86 1.53
C GLU A 3 8.81 9.79 1.03
N TRP A 4 9.74 10.17 0.15
CA TRP A 4 10.77 9.27 -0.37
C TRP A 4 11.71 8.75 0.73
N VAL A 5 12.13 9.66 1.64
CA VAL A 5 12.97 9.29 2.80
C VAL A 5 12.22 8.30 3.70
N ARG A 6 10.94 8.57 3.95
CA ARG A 6 10.09 7.71 4.76
C ARG A 6 9.96 6.31 4.17
N LEU A 7 9.64 6.20 2.87
CA LEU A 7 9.50 4.90 2.21
C LEU A 7 10.82 4.11 2.19
N ARG A 8 11.96 4.80 2.13
CA ARG A 8 13.29 4.18 2.27
C ARG A 8 13.59 3.72 3.70
N SER A 9 12.89 4.23 4.70
CA SER A 9 13.10 3.89 6.11
C SER A 9 12.10 2.88 6.66
N VAL A 10 11.10 2.47 5.89
CA VAL A 10 10.13 1.43 6.32
C VAL A 10 10.91 0.19 6.72
N GLU A 11 10.66 -0.31 7.93
CA GLU A 11 11.25 -1.55 8.40
C GLU A 11 10.48 -2.74 7.86
N ARG A 12 11.19 -3.68 7.28
CA ARG A 12 10.63 -4.94 6.78
C ARG A 12 10.69 -6.01 7.86
N PRO A 13 9.80 -7.02 7.83
CA PRO A 13 9.83 -8.12 8.80
C PRO A 13 11.13 -8.94 8.81
N ASP A 14 11.94 -8.88 7.76
CA ASP A 14 13.29 -9.48 7.73
C ASP A 14 14.37 -8.62 8.43
N GLY A 15 13.99 -7.47 9.01
CA GLY A 15 14.89 -6.52 9.65
C GLY A 15 15.64 -5.60 8.68
N THR A 16 15.45 -5.74 7.38
CA THR A 16 15.99 -4.81 6.39
C THR A 16 15.10 -3.57 6.26
N ARG A 17 15.55 -2.54 5.54
CA ARG A 17 14.80 -1.29 5.39
C ARG A 17 14.49 -0.96 3.93
N GLY A 18 13.43 -0.20 3.77
CA GLY A 18 12.98 0.36 2.50
C GLY A 18 11.82 -0.41 1.88
N GLY A 19 10.86 0.30 1.30
CA GLY A 19 9.74 -0.29 0.58
C GLY A 19 10.18 -1.03 -0.68
N TRP A 20 11.36 -0.72 -1.19
CA TRP A 20 12.09 -1.39 -2.28
C TRP A 20 13.56 -1.55 -1.90
N ALA A 21 14.27 -2.47 -2.56
CA ALA A 21 15.67 -2.76 -2.26
C ALA A 21 16.62 -2.09 -3.27
N GLU A 22 17.09 -0.88 -2.95
CA GLU A 22 18.04 -0.14 -3.80
C GLU A 22 19.41 -0.82 -3.89
N ASP A 23 19.79 -1.61 -2.89
CA ASP A 23 21.00 -2.42 -2.83
C ASP A 23 20.96 -3.66 -3.75
N LEU A 24 19.76 -4.09 -4.15
CA LEU A 24 19.54 -5.18 -5.09
C LEU A 24 19.22 -4.68 -6.51
N VAL A 25 19.60 -3.46 -6.82
CA VAL A 25 19.39 -2.87 -8.15
C VAL A 25 20.05 -3.69 -9.26
N GLN A 26 19.36 -3.84 -10.38
CA GLN A 26 19.83 -4.49 -11.59
C GLN A 26 19.33 -3.73 -12.81
N GLU A 27 19.98 -3.92 -13.95
CA GLU A 27 19.42 -3.49 -15.23
C GLU A 27 18.16 -4.31 -15.56
N TRP A 28 17.09 -3.65 -16.03
CA TRP A 28 15.87 -4.37 -16.42
C TRP A 28 16.13 -5.48 -17.44
N SER A 29 17.08 -5.26 -18.35
CA SER A 29 17.49 -6.27 -19.34
C SER A 29 17.99 -7.57 -18.70
N GLU A 30 18.66 -7.50 -17.56
CA GLU A 30 19.18 -8.67 -16.81
C GLU A 30 18.04 -9.39 -16.10
N VAL A 31 17.17 -8.63 -15.40
CA VAL A 31 16.01 -9.18 -14.68
C VAL A 31 15.10 -9.94 -15.64
N ARG A 32 14.66 -9.30 -16.74
CA ARG A 32 13.76 -9.93 -17.70
C ARG A 32 14.38 -11.16 -18.37
N ASN A 33 15.69 -11.14 -18.69
CA ASN A 33 16.38 -12.27 -19.30
C ASN A 33 16.52 -13.44 -18.31
N ARG A 34 16.75 -13.16 -17.04
CA ARG A 34 16.72 -14.14 -15.96
C ARG A 34 15.33 -14.77 -15.81
N ALA A 35 14.30 -13.95 -15.75
CA ALA A 35 12.90 -14.40 -15.63
C ALA A 35 12.51 -15.32 -16.80
N ARG A 36 12.83 -14.95 -18.03
CA ARG A 36 12.61 -15.78 -19.22
C ARG A 36 13.30 -17.14 -19.14
N ARG A 37 14.59 -17.16 -18.76
CA ARG A 37 15.33 -18.42 -18.61
C ARG A 37 14.76 -19.32 -17.51
N GLN A 38 14.17 -18.73 -16.49
CA GLN A 38 13.56 -19.46 -15.36
C GLN A 38 12.09 -19.79 -15.59
N ASN A 39 11.51 -19.36 -16.71
CA ASN A 39 10.07 -19.44 -17.00
C ASN A 39 9.22 -18.84 -15.84
N LYS A 40 9.68 -17.71 -15.30
CA LYS A 40 8.99 -16.96 -14.26
C LYS A 40 8.37 -15.69 -14.84
N ILE A 41 7.20 -15.33 -14.31
CA ILE A 41 6.59 -14.04 -14.58
C ILE A 41 7.16 -13.04 -13.57
N VAL A 42 7.58 -11.89 -14.05
CA VAL A 42 7.98 -10.74 -13.23
C VAL A 42 7.31 -9.49 -13.79
N HIS A 43 6.92 -8.60 -12.92
CA HIS A 43 6.30 -7.33 -13.30
C HIS A 43 7.30 -6.18 -13.15
N VAL A 44 7.17 -5.17 -13.98
CA VAL A 44 7.90 -3.91 -13.84
C VAL A 44 6.98 -2.73 -14.04
N GLY A 45 7.06 -1.77 -13.12
CA GLY A 45 6.30 -0.52 -13.17
C GLY A 45 7.13 0.68 -12.76
N LEU A 46 6.59 1.86 -12.95
CA LEU A 46 7.18 3.13 -12.57
C LEU A 46 6.64 3.59 -11.23
N VAL A 47 7.49 4.12 -10.37
CA VAL A 47 7.09 4.89 -9.19
C VAL A 47 7.32 6.37 -9.47
N PHE A 48 6.37 7.21 -9.12
CA PHE A 48 6.48 8.67 -9.28
C PHE A 48 5.87 9.41 -8.11
N GLY A 49 6.28 10.67 -7.95
CA GLY A 49 5.76 11.53 -6.89
C GLY A 49 4.55 12.32 -7.33
N ILE A 50 3.52 12.36 -6.48
CA ILE A 50 2.37 13.25 -6.62
C ILE A 50 2.40 14.26 -5.49
N VAL A 51 2.19 15.52 -5.79
CA VAL A 51 2.06 16.61 -4.81
C VAL A 51 0.67 17.21 -4.93
N VAL A 52 -0.08 17.18 -3.85
CA VAL A 52 -1.43 17.75 -3.77
C VAL A 52 -1.44 18.80 -2.67
N GLU A 53 -2.02 19.95 -2.93
CA GLU A 53 -2.30 20.95 -1.92
C GLU A 53 -3.66 20.69 -1.29
N LYS A 54 -3.67 20.36 0.00
CA LYS A 54 -4.90 20.21 0.78
C LYS A 54 -5.44 21.60 1.16
N ASN A 55 -6.78 21.71 1.18
CA ASN A 55 -7.50 22.91 1.55
C ASN A 55 -7.12 24.13 0.65
N HIS A 56 -6.89 23.87 -0.63
CA HIS A 56 -6.54 24.90 -1.61
C HIS A 56 -7.67 25.94 -1.79
N GLU A 57 -8.89 25.60 -1.37
CA GLU A 57 -10.08 26.48 -1.36
C GLU A 57 -10.03 27.58 -0.29
N LEU A 58 -9.16 27.45 0.72
CA LEU A 58 -8.97 28.45 1.76
C LEU A 58 -8.08 29.59 1.27
N ASP A 59 -8.04 30.71 2.02
CA ASP A 59 -7.15 31.84 1.72
C ASP A 59 -5.71 31.36 1.58
N ILE A 60 -4.96 31.98 0.65
CA ILE A 60 -3.59 31.58 0.33
C ILE A 60 -2.63 31.59 1.53
N ASN A 61 -2.91 32.42 2.53
CA ASN A 61 -2.15 32.55 3.77
C ASN A 61 -2.69 31.65 4.91
N ASP A 62 -3.74 30.89 4.67
CA ASP A 62 -4.33 30.05 5.71
C ASP A 62 -3.36 28.91 6.08
N LYS A 63 -3.04 28.81 7.38
CA LYS A 63 -2.12 27.79 7.92
C LYS A 63 -2.63 26.35 7.77
N LYS A 64 -3.91 26.14 7.44
CA LYS A 64 -4.48 24.82 7.14
C LYS A 64 -4.14 24.33 5.74
N ARG A 65 -3.71 25.19 4.84
CA ARG A 65 -3.20 24.79 3.51
C ARG A 65 -1.89 24.03 3.70
N LYS A 66 -1.83 22.81 3.19
CA LYS A 66 -0.66 21.92 3.34
C LYS A 66 -0.41 21.14 2.07
N TYR A 67 0.84 21.03 1.66
CA TYR A 67 1.23 20.11 0.60
C TYR A 67 1.34 18.70 1.13
N LYS A 68 0.62 17.77 0.50
CA LYS A 68 0.73 16.33 0.72
C LYS A 68 1.43 15.69 -0.47
N CYS A 69 2.58 15.08 -0.21
CA CYS A 69 3.32 14.32 -1.21
C CYS A 69 3.02 12.83 -1.03
N ARG A 70 2.92 12.10 -2.13
CA ARG A 70 2.82 10.65 -2.17
C ARG A 70 3.72 10.10 -3.27
N ALA A 71 4.45 9.03 -2.97
CA ALA A 71 5.04 8.20 -4.01
C ALA A 71 4.02 7.14 -4.41
N VAL A 72 3.76 7.02 -5.70
CA VAL A 72 2.68 6.20 -6.25
C VAL A 72 3.25 5.28 -7.32
N TYR A 73 2.85 4.02 -7.28
CA TYR A 73 3.13 3.05 -8.33
C TYR A 73 2.16 3.24 -9.50
N GLN A 74 2.66 3.24 -10.73
CA GLN A 74 1.84 3.44 -11.93
C GLN A 74 1.18 2.13 -12.37
N GLY A 75 0.16 1.68 -11.66
CA GLY A 75 -0.49 0.37 -11.84
C GLY A 75 -1.14 0.14 -13.20
N ASN A 76 -1.51 1.21 -13.92
CA ASN A 76 -2.08 1.12 -15.27
C ASN A 76 -1.03 0.99 -16.40
N GLN A 77 0.27 0.92 -16.08
CA GLN A 77 1.37 0.89 -17.06
C GLN A 77 2.36 -0.26 -16.77
N VAL A 78 1.93 -1.28 -16.04
CA VAL A 78 2.79 -2.39 -15.65
C VAL A 78 2.99 -3.36 -16.82
N ARG A 79 4.22 -3.81 -16.99
CA ARG A 79 4.60 -4.77 -18.04
C ARG A 79 5.23 -6.01 -17.42
N ASP A 80 5.08 -7.14 -18.11
CA ASP A 80 5.83 -8.36 -17.78
C ASP A 80 7.22 -8.37 -18.43
N GLN A 81 7.98 -9.46 -18.23
CA GLN A 81 9.33 -9.66 -18.78
C GLN A 81 9.37 -9.69 -20.32
N ASP A 82 8.22 -9.90 -20.99
CA ASP A 82 8.09 -9.95 -22.43
C ASP A 82 7.60 -8.64 -23.03
N GLY A 83 7.23 -7.68 -22.18
CA GLY A 83 6.72 -6.37 -22.57
C GLY A 83 5.21 -6.36 -22.78
N ASN A 84 4.50 -7.46 -22.49
CA ASN A 84 3.05 -7.50 -22.49
C ASN A 84 2.50 -6.74 -21.28
N TRP A 85 1.21 -6.39 -21.32
CA TRP A 85 0.52 -5.87 -20.14
C TRP A 85 0.51 -6.92 -19.03
N ALA A 86 0.90 -6.51 -17.83
CA ALA A 86 0.83 -7.38 -16.67
C ALA A 86 -0.63 -7.75 -16.37
N ILE A 87 -0.83 -9.02 -16.02
CA ILE A 87 -2.13 -9.53 -15.60
C ILE A 87 -2.09 -9.64 -14.08
N PHE A 88 -2.98 -8.93 -13.42
CA PHE A 88 -3.20 -9.03 -11.99
C PHE A 88 -4.40 -9.93 -11.74
N GLN A 89 -4.36 -10.70 -10.66
CA GLN A 89 -5.55 -11.43 -10.24
C GLN A 89 -6.58 -10.40 -9.77
N GLU A 90 -7.81 -10.50 -10.23
CA GLU A 90 -8.93 -9.69 -9.76
C GLU A 90 -9.34 -10.11 -8.32
N LEU A 91 -8.42 -10.05 -7.41
CA LEU A 91 -8.71 -10.11 -5.99
C LEU A 91 -8.96 -8.67 -5.56
N GLY A 92 -10.13 -8.17 -5.94
CA GLY A 92 -10.54 -6.84 -5.48
C GLY A 92 -10.57 -6.79 -3.96
N SER A 93 -10.12 -5.70 -3.39
CA SER A 93 -10.38 -5.42 -1.98
C SER A 93 -11.89 -5.39 -1.76
N ASN A 94 -12.34 -5.96 -0.65
CA ASN A 94 -13.73 -5.93 -0.21
C ASN A 94 -13.87 -5.01 1.00
N PRO A 95 -13.80 -3.69 0.82
CA PRO A 95 -13.95 -2.77 1.93
C PRO A 95 -15.35 -2.88 2.53
N ALA A 96 -15.49 -2.45 3.77
CA ALA A 96 -16.78 -2.44 4.46
C ALA A 96 -17.83 -1.70 3.64
N THR A 97 -19.05 -2.23 3.69
CA THR A 97 -20.20 -1.56 3.06
C THR A 97 -20.66 -0.37 3.92
N MET A 98 -21.44 0.51 3.32
CA MET A 98 -22.05 1.62 4.06
C MET A 98 -22.99 1.13 5.16
N GLU A 99 -23.64 -0.02 4.95
CA GLU A 99 -24.49 -0.68 5.95
C GLU A 99 -23.67 -1.12 7.16
N GLY A 100 -22.47 -1.67 6.96
CA GLY A 100 -21.55 -2.02 8.04
C GLY A 100 -21.15 -0.81 8.89
N ALA A 101 -20.77 0.27 8.25
CA ALA A 101 -20.44 1.52 8.94
C ALA A 101 -21.63 2.09 9.74
N ARG A 102 -22.86 2.05 9.17
CA ARG A 102 -24.08 2.48 9.85
C ARG A 102 -24.47 1.56 11.01
N ALA A 103 -24.21 0.25 10.89
CA ALA A 103 -24.46 -0.68 11.98
C ALA A 103 -23.55 -0.38 13.19
N ALA A 104 -22.27 -0.06 12.96
CA ALA A 104 -21.38 0.39 14.03
C ALA A 104 -21.87 1.71 14.69
N ASP A 105 -22.31 2.70 13.89
CA ASP A 105 -22.91 3.93 14.43
C ASP A 105 -24.17 3.64 15.28
N ALA A 106 -25.05 2.74 14.82
CA ALA A 106 -26.25 2.36 15.54
C ALA A 106 -25.92 1.63 16.85
N PHE A 107 -24.87 0.80 16.86
CA PHE A 107 -24.41 0.09 18.05
C PHE A 107 -23.87 1.07 19.11
N GLY A 108 -23.11 2.09 18.68
CA GLY A 108 -22.62 3.14 19.58
C GLY A 108 -23.71 4.01 20.21
N LEU A 109 -24.96 3.96 19.72
CA LEU A 109 -26.10 4.67 20.32
C LEU A 109 -26.74 3.91 21.49
N PHE A 110 -26.36 2.64 21.76
CA PHE A 110 -26.87 1.93 22.92
C PHE A 110 -26.35 2.51 24.23
N PRO A 111 -27.11 2.43 25.35
CA PRO A 111 -26.65 2.92 26.63
C PRO A 111 -25.33 2.28 27.07
N GLY A 112 -24.36 3.13 27.38
CA GLY A 112 -23.03 2.68 27.83
C GLY A 112 -22.04 2.42 26.69
N HIS A 113 -22.43 2.69 25.44
CA HIS A 113 -21.55 2.61 24.27
C HIS A 113 -21.19 4.00 23.75
N ASP A 114 -20.16 4.07 22.96
CA ASP A 114 -19.72 5.27 22.23
C ASP A 114 -19.14 4.84 20.87
N VAL A 115 -18.82 5.79 20.01
CA VAL A 115 -18.20 5.52 18.70
C VAL A 115 -16.82 6.17 18.66
N GLU A 116 -15.80 5.36 18.44
CA GLU A 116 -14.45 5.86 18.19
C GLU A 116 -14.06 5.67 16.72
N GLN A 117 -13.26 6.61 16.22
CA GLN A 117 -12.68 6.54 14.88
C GLN A 117 -11.17 6.74 14.94
N SER A 118 -10.46 5.94 14.17
CA SER A 118 -9.02 6.08 14.00
C SER A 118 -8.62 5.87 12.53
N ASP A 119 -7.49 6.45 12.16
CA ASP A 119 -6.89 6.32 10.82
C ASP A 119 -5.63 5.46 10.91
N ALA A 120 -5.54 4.41 10.09
CA ALA A 120 -4.32 3.63 9.99
C ALA A 120 -3.27 4.44 9.23
N GLU A 121 -2.28 4.93 9.96
CA GLU A 121 -1.24 5.74 9.35
C GLU A 121 -0.53 4.96 8.25
N GLN A 122 -0.70 5.41 6.99
CA GLN A 122 0.00 4.85 5.84
C GLN A 122 -0.35 3.37 5.56
N ALA A 123 -1.58 3.00 5.72
CA ALA A 123 -2.13 1.66 5.66
C ALA A 123 -1.41 0.71 4.68
N TYR A 124 -1.43 0.99 3.38
CA TYR A 124 -0.82 0.10 2.38
C TYR A 124 0.65 -0.23 2.66
N THR A 125 1.44 0.76 3.08
CA THR A 125 2.89 0.56 3.27
C THR A 125 3.26 -0.26 4.51
N GLN A 126 2.28 -0.64 5.33
CA GLN A 126 2.45 -1.59 6.42
C GLN A 126 2.35 -3.05 5.95
N ALA A 127 1.77 -3.29 4.77
CA ALA A 127 1.59 -4.62 4.22
C ALA A 127 2.72 -5.02 3.27
N TRP A 128 3.08 -6.29 3.28
CA TRP A 128 3.91 -6.88 2.25
C TRP A 128 3.17 -6.93 0.92
N LEU A 129 3.90 -6.66 -0.16
CA LEU A 129 3.40 -6.92 -1.49
C LEU A 129 3.44 -8.42 -1.76
N GLY A 130 2.29 -9.01 -1.99
CA GLY A 130 2.13 -10.41 -2.38
C GLY A 130 2.13 -10.59 -3.92
N GLY A 131 1.81 -11.83 -4.35
CA GLY A 131 1.61 -12.14 -5.75
C GLY A 131 2.89 -12.22 -6.59
N THR A 132 2.85 -11.62 -7.78
CA THR A 132 3.95 -11.70 -8.75
C THR A 132 5.12 -10.79 -8.33
N GLU A 133 6.34 -11.32 -8.42
CA GLU A 133 7.57 -10.56 -8.19
C GLU A 133 7.56 -9.25 -8.99
N THR A 134 7.58 -8.12 -8.28
CA THR A 134 7.43 -6.79 -8.89
C THR A 134 8.72 -5.98 -8.71
N TRP A 135 9.15 -5.36 -9.79
CA TRP A 135 10.29 -4.47 -9.87
C TRP A 135 9.83 -3.06 -10.16
N VAL A 136 10.53 -2.08 -9.61
CA VAL A 136 10.19 -0.66 -9.81
C VAL A 136 11.31 0.11 -10.47
N ARG A 137 10.92 0.99 -11.40
CA ARG A 137 11.76 2.09 -11.89
C ARG A 137 11.53 3.29 -11.00
N LEU A 138 12.57 3.79 -10.38
CA LEU A 138 12.52 5.07 -9.68
C LEU A 138 12.74 6.22 -10.68
N PRO A 139 12.12 7.39 -10.46
CA PRO A 139 12.42 8.56 -11.28
C PRO A 139 13.88 8.97 -11.07
N ARG A 140 14.48 9.55 -12.11
CA ARG A 140 15.93 9.81 -12.14
C ARG A 140 16.42 10.74 -11.02
N ASP A 141 15.59 11.66 -10.57
CA ASP A 141 15.87 12.55 -9.43
C ASP A 141 15.89 11.85 -8.07
N GLN A 142 15.46 10.58 -8.05
CA GLN A 142 15.48 9.71 -6.87
C GLN A 142 16.55 8.61 -6.94
N TRP A 143 17.35 8.56 -8.01
CA TRP A 143 18.39 7.56 -8.11
C TRP A 143 19.51 7.82 -7.10
N PRO A 144 19.96 6.77 -6.39
CA PRO A 144 21.20 6.83 -5.62
C PRO A 144 22.37 7.26 -6.49
N GLN A 145 23.33 7.99 -5.91
CA GLN A 145 24.51 8.44 -6.65
C GLN A 145 25.30 7.26 -7.23
N SER A 146 25.33 6.12 -6.52
CA SER A 146 25.99 4.90 -6.98
C SER A 146 25.46 4.36 -8.31
N TRP A 147 24.16 4.54 -8.61
CA TRP A 147 23.59 4.12 -9.89
C TRP A 147 24.02 5.03 -11.04
N ILE A 148 24.19 6.31 -10.73
CA ILE A 148 24.67 7.33 -11.69
C ILE A 148 26.17 7.06 -11.99
N ASP A 149 26.95 6.83 -10.96
CA ASP A 149 28.39 6.55 -11.08
C ASP A 149 28.66 5.23 -11.83
N ALA A 150 27.76 4.24 -11.67
CA ALA A 150 27.80 2.99 -12.42
C ALA A 150 27.27 3.09 -13.85
N ASP A 151 26.87 4.29 -14.30
CA ASP A 151 26.32 4.57 -15.64
C ASP A 151 25.14 3.65 -16.01
N MET A 152 24.27 3.33 -15.01
CA MET A 152 23.10 2.49 -15.24
C MET A 152 22.13 3.14 -16.25
N LYS A 153 21.52 2.31 -17.10
CA LYS A 153 20.66 2.79 -18.21
C LYS A 153 19.17 2.64 -17.92
N ASP A 154 18.77 1.50 -17.37
CA ASP A 154 17.38 1.17 -17.01
C ASP A 154 17.36 0.41 -15.67
N PRO A 155 17.83 1.05 -14.57
CA PRO A 155 17.89 0.41 -13.27
C PRO A 155 16.50 0.14 -12.72
N VAL A 156 16.33 -1.07 -12.18
CA VAL A 156 15.14 -1.49 -11.45
C VAL A 156 15.54 -2.11 -10.13
N CYS A 157 14.69 -1.98 -9.12
CA CYS A 157 14.87 -2.65 -7.84
C CYS A 157 13.59 -3.37 -7.39
N PRO A 158 13.71 -4.47 -6.61
CA PRO A 158 12.53 -5.21 -6.16
C PRO A 158 11.66 -4.37 -5.23
N LEU A 159 10.34 -4.44 -5.41
CA LEU A 159 9.34 -3.84 -4.53
C LEU A 159 8.87 -4.88 -3.52
N TYR A 160 8.83 -4.52 -2.23
CA TYR A 160 8.49 -5.44 -1.15
C TYR A 160 7.22 -5.08 -0.39
N ILE A 161 6.85 -3.82 -0.36
CA ILE A 161 5.63 -3.36 0.34
C ILE A 161 4.54 -3.00 -0.64
N ALA A 162 3.31 -3.12 -0.19
CA ALA A 162 2.19 -2.59 -0.93
C ALA A 162 2.33 -1.05 -1.04
N LEU A 163 2.16 -0.54 -2.25
CA LEU A 163 2.35 0.87 -2.54
C LEU A 163 1.09 1.43 -3.20
N TYR A 164 0.75 2.67 -2.87
CA TYR A 164 -0.38 3.35 -3.52
C TYR A 164 -0.29 3.24 -5.04
N GLY A 165 -1.40 2.82 -5.66
CA GLY A 165 -1.51 2.66 -7.10
C GLY A 165 -1.09 1.28 -7.63
N HIS A 166 -0.49 0.39 -6.82
CA HIS A 166 -0.28 -1.00 -7.23
C HIS A 166 -1.63 -1.75 -7.17
N PRO A 167 -2.00 -2.53 -8.19
CA PRO A 167 -3.30 -3.20 -8.25
C PRO A 167 -3.59 -4.13 -7.06
N ASP A 168 -2.60 -4.87 -6.58
CA ASP A 168 -2.77 -5.83 -5.48
C ASP A 168 -2.69 -5.19 -4.08
N SER A 169 -2.32 -3.89 -3.98
CA SER A 169 -2.09 -3.25 -2.67
C SER A 169 -3.30 -3.24 -1.75
N GLY A 170 -4.51 -3.12 -2.32
CA GLY A 170 -5.74 -3.17 -1.52
C GLY A 170 -5.94 -4.54 -0.86
N THR A 171 -5.77 -5.61 -1.63
CA THR A 171 -5.91 -7.00 -1.14
C THR A 171 -4.83 -7.34 -0.11
N ASP A 172 -3.58 -6.91 -0.35
CA ASP A 172 -2.48 -7.17 0.58
C ASP A 172 -2.67 -6.42 1.90
N TRP A 173 -3.17 -5.18 1.84
CA TRP A 173 -3.53 -4.42 3.02
C TRP A 173 -4.67 -5.07 3.80
N GLU A 174 -5.76 -5.45 3.13
CA GLU A 174 -6.89 -6.13 3.80
C GLU A 174 -6.45 -7.40 4.50
N ARG A 175 -5.62 -8.22 3.86
CA ARG A 175 -5.06 -9.44 4.48
C ARG A 175 -4.20 -9.12 5.70
N HIS A 176 -3.40 -8.05 5.63
CA HIS A 176 -2.58 -7.59 6.75
C HIS A 176 -3.47 -7.11 7.91
N ALA A 177 -4.46 -6.27 7.63
CA ALA A 177 -5.39 -5.74 8.62
C ALA A 177 -6.23 -6.86 9.26
N ASP A 178 -6.77 -7.79 8.45
CA ASP A 178 -7.52 -8.96 8.93
C ASP A 178 -6.69 -9.80 9.91
N ALA A 179 -5.45 -10.13 9.53
CA ALA A 179 -4.55 -10.89 10.40
C ALA A 179 -4.27 -10.17 11.71
N HIS A 180 -4.12 -8.85 11.68
CA HIS A 180 -3.86 -8.06 12.88
C HIS A 180 -5.11 -7.99 13.77
N VAL A 181 -6.27 -7.65 13.21
CA VAL A 181 -7.55 -7.53 13.92
C VAL A 181 -7.94 -8.87 14.56
N THR A 182 -7.84 -9.96 13.82
CA THR A 182 -8.16 -11.31 14.36
C THR A 182 -7.20 -11.75 15.46
N SER A 183 -5.92 -11.36 15.39
CA SER A 183 -4.95 -11.62 16.45
C SER A 183 -5.28 -10.90 17.76
N GLN A 184 -6.09 -9.84 17.71
CA GLN A 184 -6.56 -9.11 18.89
C GLN A 184 -7.87 -9.71 19.46
N GLY A 185 -8.38 -10.82 18.92
CA GLY A 185 -9.58 -11.50 19.43
C GLY A 185 -10.88 -11.10 18.73
N PHE A 186 -10.83 -10.28 17.71
CA PHE A 186 -11.99 -10.00 16.88
C PHE A 186 -12.30 -11.17 15.95
N VAL A 187 -13.57 -11.40 15.70
CA VAL A 187 -14.10 -12.45 14.83
C VAL A 187 -14.78 -11.80 13.63
N PRO A 188 -14.49 -12.22 12.39
CA PRO A 188 -15.18 -11.70 11.21
C PRO A 188 -16.70 -11.94 11.31
N VAL A 189 -17.48 -10.97 10.89
CA VAL A 189 -18.95 -11.08 10.78
C VAL A 189 -19.30 -11.70 9.43
N ASP A 190 -19.94 -12.86 9.43
CA ASP A 190 -20.26 -13.59 8.21
C ASP A 190 -21.15 -12.77 7.27
N GLY A 191 -20.77 -12.73 5.99
CA GLY A 191 -21.45 -11.95 4.96
C GLY A 191 -21.23 -10.43 5.01
N TRP A 192 -20.39 -9.93 5.93
CA TRP A 192 -20.09 -8.51 6.08
C TRP A 192 -18.59 -8.25 5.93
N PRO A 193 -18.09 -7.93 4.74
CA PRO A 193 -16.66 -7.72 4.52
C PRO A 193 -16.14 -6.59 5.41
N SER A 194 -14.92 -6.75 5.91
CA SER A 194 -14.21 -5.78 6.76
C SER A 194 -15.00 -5.32 8.00
N CYS A 195 -15.91 -6.20 8.48
CA CYS A 195 -16.68 -6.02 9.71
C CYS A 195 -16.35 -7.16 10.67
N TYR A 196 -16.09 -6.82 11.92
CA TYR A 196 -15.65 -7.74 12.97
C TYR A 196 -16.39 -7.47 14.26
N TYR A 197 -16.37 -8.45 15.16
CA TYR A 197 -16.93 -8.33 16.49
C TYR A 197 -16.01 -8.96 17.51
N HIS A 198 -15.79 -8.28 18.64
CA HIS A 198 -15.00 -8.81 19.75
C HIS A 198 -15.94 -9.33 20.84
N PRO A 199 -16.08 -10.66 21.01
CA PRO A 199 -17.12 -11.26 21.87
C PRO A 199 -16.92 -11.01 23.36
N VAL A 200 -15.67 -10.75 23.81
CA VAL A 200 -15.38 -10.49 25.22
C VAL A 200 -15.64 -9.03 25.60
N HIS A 201 -15.36 -8.12 24.68
CA HIS A 201 -15.51 -6.68 24.93
C HIS A 201 -16.83 -6.10 24.42
N ASP A 202 -17.66 -6.94 23.77
CA ASP A 202 -18.93 -6.50 23.15
C ASP A 202 -18.71 -5.31 22.21
N LEU A 203 -17.75 -5.44 21.30
CA LEU A 203 -17.21 -4.33 20.50
C LEU A 203 -17.23 -4.67 19.01
N PRO A 204 -18.06 -4.00 18.20
CA PRO A 204 -17.96 -4.10 16.75
C PRO A 204 -16.79 -3.27 16.25
N LEU A 205 -16.14 -3.75 15.20
CA LEU A 205 -15.11 -3.04 14.45
C LEU A 205 -15.45 -3.09 12.97
N VAL A 206 -15.39 -1.95 12.33
CA VAL A 206 -15.56 -1.82 10.88
C VAL A 206 -14.40 -1.00 10.33
N PHE A 207 -13.78 -1.43 9.24
CA PHE A 207 -12.79 -0.58 8.59
C PHE A 207 -13.00 -0.47 7.08
N TYR A 208 -12.72 0.71 6.58
CA TYR A 208 -12.70 1.04 5.16
C TYR A 208 -11.32 1.59 4.79
N VAL A 209 -10.48 0.73 4.19
CA VAL A 209 -9.07 1.00 3.88
C VAL A 209 -8.30 1.44 5.14
N ASP A 210 -8.04 2.72 5.30
CA ASP A 210 -7.30 3.34 6.42
C ASP A 210 -8.20 3.82 7.57
N ASP A 211 -9.50 3.97 7.34
CA ASP A 211 -10.47 4.44 8.33
C ASP A 211 -11.05 3.28 9.15
N PHE A 212 -10.78 3.27 10.44
CA PHE A 212 -11.31 2.31 11.41
C PHE A 212 -12.40 2.95 12.27
N LYS A 213 -13.45 2.20 12.55
CA LYS A 213 -14.55 2.59 13.42
C LYS A 213 -14.87 1.45 14.38
N LEU A 214 -14.89 1.78 15.68
CA LEU A 214 -15.24 0.89 16.78
C LEU A 214 -16.49 1.41 17.49
#